data_cbf922a811723b1d07e48227390f7cf9
#
_entry.id   cbf922a811723b1d07e48227390f7cf9
#
_cell.length_a   1.000
_cell.length_b   1.000
_cell.length_c   1.000
_cell.angle_alpha   90.00
_cell.angle_beta   90.00
_cell.angle_gamma   90.00
#
_symmetry.space_group_name_H-M   'P 1'
#
loop_
_entity.id
_entity.type
_entity.pdbx_description
1 polymer ?
#
loop_
_entity_poly.entity_id
_entity_poly.type
_entity_poly.pdbx_seq_one_letter_code
_entity_poly.pdbx_strand_id
1 'polypeptide(L)'
;IGVELAKRGIRAILPDQLLHGDRGVRLIGGEIWEIVANNIKELPIIKEEMRQRGLLDEAKFGVSGLSMGGISTYALFNQYPDITAAASLMGNADPARFAKWTISSVWMTGATQEQCDALEAEIEKNKAFLDAMAQAKHPERINGRPLYLWHGTTDDKVPYELNKEFYETIKDEPYAKNVEWHETPGQGHIVPHQVFEDVADFFQRVFQ
;
A
#
# COMPACT_ATOMS: atom_id res chain seq x y z
N ILE A 1 -12.84 5.63 4.22
CA ILE A 1 -13.04 4.36 3.52
C ILE A 1 -13.90 3.37 4.30
N GLY A 2 -13.66 3.16 5.61
CA GLY A 2 -14.43 2.20 6.42
C GLY A 2 -15.95 2.46 6.41
N VAL A 3 -16.37 3.72 6.46
CA VAL A 3 -17.79 4.11 6.36
C VAL A 3 -18.37 3.75 4.99
N GLU A 4 -17.64 3.99 3.91
CA GLU A 4 -18.11 3.69 2.55
C GLU A 4 -18.22 2.18 2.30
N LEU A 5 -17.29 1.40 2.84
CA LEU A 5 -17.37 -0.07 2.82
C LEU A 5 -18.60 -0.56 3.61
N ALA A 6 -18.84 -0.01 4.80
CA ALA A 6 -19.99 -0.38 5.64
C ALA A 6 -21.34 -0.07 4.96
N LYS A 7 -21.47 1.05 4.25
CA LYS A 7 -22.66 1.39 3.45
C LYS A 7 -22.97 0.33 2.36
N ARG A 8 -21.96 -0.41 1.93
CA ARG A 8 -22.05 -1.49 0.92
C ARG A 8 -22.13 -2.89 1.54
N GLY A 9 -22.33 -2.97 2.85
CA GLY A 9 -22.43 -4.24 3.57
C GLY A 9 -21.10 -4.96 3.79
N ILE A 10 -19.98 -4.27 3.58
CA ILE A 10 -18.63 -4.82 3.76
C ILE A 10 -18.13 -4.43 5.15
N ARG A 11 -17.73 -5.42 5.93
CA ARG A 11 -17.09 -5.19 7.23
C ARG A 11 -15.68 -4.69 7.03
N ALA A 12 -15.34 -3.55 7.63
CA ALA A 12 -14.00 -3.00 7.65
C ALA A 12 -13.39 -3.15 9.04
N ILE A 13 -12.12 -3.58 9.09
CA ILE A 13 -11.28 -3.61 10.28
C ILE A 13 -10.19 -2.59 10.07
N LEU A 14 -10.02 -1.68 11.01
CA LEU A 14 -9.10 -0.55 10.96
C LEU A 14 -8.16 -0.65 12.17
N PRO A 15 -7.14 -1.52 12.10
CA PRO A 15 -6.21 -1.66 13.21
C PRO A 15 -5.30 -0.45 13.32
N ASP A 16 -4.99 -0.03 14.53
CA ASP A 16 -3.87 0.89 14.76
C ASP A 16 -2.57 0.20 14.36
N GLN A 17 -1.81 0.84 13.49
CA GLN A 17 -0.51 0.32 13.09
C GLN A 17 0.52 0.55 14.19
N LEU A 18 1.63 -0.18 14.13
CA LEU A 18 2.78 0.07 15.02
C LEU A 18 3.11 1.57 15.04
N LEU A 19 3.37 2.14 16.21
CA LEU A 19 3.65 3.56 16.43
C LEU A 19 2.52 4.53 16.05
N HIS A 20 1.27 4.04 15.97
CA HIS A 20 0.09 4.85 15.70
C HIS A 20 -1.03 4.56 16.68
N GLY A 21 -1.91 5.55 16.92
CA GLY A 21 -3.04 5.44 17.83
C GLY A 21 -2.60 5.05 19.24
N ASP A 22 -3.26 4.05 19.81
CA ASP A 22 -2.96 3.55 21.16
C ASP A 22 -1.69 2.69 21.24
N ARG A 23 -1.01 2.44 20.10
CA ARG A 23 0.17 1.57 20.00
C ARG A 23 1.51 2.29 20.09
N GLY A 24 1.51 3.53 20.49
CA GLY A 24 2.72 4.30 20.72
C GLY A 24 2.72 5.67 20.05
N VAL A 25 3.84 6.35 20.18
CA VAL A 25 4.03 7.70 19.65
C VAL A 25 4.79 7.60 18.34
N ARG A 26 4.28 8.26 17.30
CA ARG A 26 4.99 8.42 16.04
C ARG A 26 6.37 9.06 16.29
N LEU A 27 7.39 8.40 15.81
CA LEU A 27 8.76 8.90 15.77
C LEU A 27 9.04 9.57 14.42
N ILE A 28 10.24 10.00 14.18
CA ILE A 28 10.59 11.09 13.26
C ILE A 28 10.99 10.58 11.85
N GLY A 29 10.37 9.49 11.31
CA GLY A 29 10.40 9.33 9.87
C GLY A 29 11.23 8.21 9.25
N GLY A 30 11.97 7.39 10.00
CA GLY A 30 12.65 6.18 9.45
C GLY A 30 11.84 4.90 9.54
N GLU A 31 10.78 4.91 10.33
CA GLU A 31 10.07 3.73 10.80
C GLU A 31 9.04 3.16 9.80
N ILE A 32 8.83 3.83 8.66
CA ILE A 32 7.85 3.40 7.66
C ILE A 32 8.06 1.93 7.26
N TRP A 33 9.29 1.50 7.07
CA TRP A 33 9.61 0.14 6.64
C TRP A 33 9.41 -0.88 7.76
N GLU A 34 9.69 -0.48 9.00
CA GLU A 34 9.39 -1.30 10.17
C GLU A 34 7.88 -1.48 10.34
N ILE A 35 7.09 -0.41 10.16
CA ILE A 35 5.63 -0.46 10.21
C ILE A 35 5.07 -1.36 9.13
N VAL A 36 5.54 -1.23 7.88
CA VAL A 36 5.12 -2.09 6.77
C VAL A 36 5.45 -3.55 7.05
N ALA A 37 6.66 -3.84 7.53
CA ALA A 37 7.07 -5.19 7.89
C ALA A 37 6.25 -5.76 9.07
N ASN A 38 5.89 -4.91 10.03
CA ASN A 38 5.04 -5.29 11.15
C ASN A 38 3.62 -5.63 10.67
N ASN A 39 3.06 -4.85 9.75
CA ASN A 39 1.75 -5.14 9.14
C ASN A 39 1.73 -6.52 8.46
N ILE A 40 2.82 -6.90 7.79
CA ILE A 40 2.97 -8.25 7.22
C ILE A 40 2.89 -9.30 8.32
N LYS A 41 3.61 -9.14 9.44
CA LYS A 41 3.62 -10.10 10.55
C LYS A 41 2.29 -10.20 11.28
N GLU A 42 1.56 -9.09 11.37
CA GLU A 42 0.31 -9.01 12.13
C GLU A 42 -0.92 -9.48 11.37
N LEU A 43 -0.92 -9.43 10.02
CA LEU A 43 -2.07 -9.85 9.24
C LEU A 43 -2.57 -11.27 9.58
N PRO A 44 -1.72 -12.31 9.70
CA PRO A 44 -2.18 -13.63 10.11
C PRO A 44 -2.82 -13.66 11.49
N ILE A 45 -2.32 -12.85 12.42
CA ILE A 45 -2.86 -12.74 13.79
C ILE A 45 -4.25 -12.12 13.75
N ILE A 46 -4.41 -11.02 13.00
CA ILE A 46 -5.70 -10.36 12.81
C ILE A 46 -6.71 -11.30 12.15
N LYS A 47 -6.28 -12.02 11.09
CA LYS A 47 -7.14 -13.00 10.41
C LYS A 47 -7.60 -14.10 11.34
N GLU A 48 -6.70 -14.66 12.15
CA GLU A 48 -7.05 -15.70 13.10
C GLU A 48 -8.05 -15.22 14.16
N GLU A 49 -7.85 -14.04 14.71
CA GLU A 49 -8.80 -13.43 15.65
C GLU A 49 -10.19 -13.22 15.01
N MET A 50 -10.22 -12.75 13.75
CA MET A 50 -11.49 -12.58 13.04
C MET A 50 -12.15 -13.91 12.71
N ARG A 51 -11.37 -14.95 12.41
CA ARG A 51 -11.88 -16.32 12.19
C ARG A 51 -12.53 -16.87 13.46
N GLN A 52 -11.86 -16.74 14.60
CA GLN A 52 -12.37 -17.20 15.90
C GLN A 52 -13.66 -16.49 16.30
N ARG A 53 -13.81 -15.23 15.91
CA ARG A 53 -15.05 -14.45 16.13
C ARG A 53 -16.16 -14.74 15.11
N GLY A 54 -15.91 -15.57 14.10
CA GLY A 54 -16.88 -15.81 13.02
C GLY A 54 -17.12 -14.58 12.13
N LEU A 55 -16.13 -13.69 12.02
CA LEU A 55 -16.21 -12.41 11.30
C LEU A 55 -15.48 -12.42 9.97
N LEU A 56 -14.73 -13.47 9.64
CA LEU A 56 -13.94 -13.60 8.43
C LEU A 56 -14.66 -14.47 7.40
N ASP A 57 -14.79 -13.97 6.19
CA ASP A 57 -15.09 -14.75 4.98
C ASP A 57 -13.78 -14.87 4.18
N GLU A 58 -13.19 -16.07 4.16
CA GLU A 58 -11.92 -16.33 3.48
C GLU A 58 -12.00 -16.11 1.97
N ALA A 59 -13.18 -16.30 1.37
CA ALA A 59 -13.39 -16.09 -0.06
C ALA A 59 -13.52 -14.60 -0.43
N LYS A 60 -13.78 -13.74 0.55
CA LYS A 60 -14.06 -12.30 0.36
C LYS A 60 -13.20 -11.46 1.30
N PHE A 61 -11.91 -11.73 1.32
CA PHE A 61 -10.94 -11.04 2.17
C PHE A 61 -10.07 -10.09 1.36
N GLY A 62 -10.20 -8.79 1.61
CA GLY A 62 -9.44 -7.75 0.93
C GLY A 62 -8.60 -6.90 1.87
N VAL A 63 -7.63 -6.21 1.30
CA VAL A 63 -6.81 -5.21 2.00
C VAL A 63 -6.82 -3.89 1.24
N SER A 64 -6.80 -2.78 1.99
CA SER A 64 -6.74 -1.45 1.40
C SER A 64 -6.02 -0.49 2.33
N GLY A 65 -5.36 0.51 1.74
CA GLY A 65 -4.74 1.58 2.49
C GLY A 65 -4.34 2.75 1.61
N LEU A 66 -4.01 3.85 2.26
CA LEU A 66 -3.56 5.08 1.60
C LEU A 66 -2.15 5.45 2.06
N SER A 67 -1.33 6.02 1.18
CA SER A 67 0.04 6.46 1.47
C SER A 67 0.88 5.28 2.01
N MET A 68 1.42 5.36 3.22
CA MET A 68 2.07 4.23 3.90
C MET A 68 1.19 2.97 3.95
N GLY A 69 -0.12 3.15 4.16
CA GLY A 69 -1.10 2.06 4.07
C GLY A 69 -1.23 1.47 2.65
N GLY A 70 -1.07 2.29 1.61
CA GLY A 70 -1.01 1.85 0.22
C GLY A 70 0.24 1.04 -0.07
N ILE A 71 1.40 1.44 0.48
CA ILE A 71 2.65 0.66 0.43
C ILE A 71 2.47 -0.68 1.16
N SER A 72 1.87 -0.64 2.36
CA SER A 72 1.54 -1.86 3.12
C SER A 72 0.59 -2.78 2.34
N THR A 73 -0.38 -2.21 1.61
CA THR A 73 -1.30 -2.96 0.76
C THR A 73 -0.56 -3.76 -0.31
N TYR A 74 0.37 -3.14 -1.02
CA TYR A 74 1.22 -3.86 -1.99
C TYR A 74 2.03 -4.98 -1.33
N ALA A 75 2.67 -4.69 -0.19
CA ALA A 75 3.50 -5.65 0.52
C ALA A 75 2.68 -6.86 1.01
N LEU A 76 1.49 -6.62 1.56
CA LEU A 76 0.56 -7.66 2.00
C LEU A 76 0.05 -8.49 0.82
N PHE A 77 -0.36 -7.83 -0.27
CA PHE A 77 -0.86 -8.49 -1.48
C PHE A 77 0.20 -9.35 -2.17
N ASN A 78 1.46 -8.88 -2.15
CA ASN A 78 2.62 -9.64 -2.62
C ASN A 78 2.89 -10.88 -1.76
N GLN A 79 2.76 -10.76 -0.43
CA GLN A 79 3.15 -11.81 0.51
C GLN A 79 2.07 -12.88 0.71
N TYR A 80 0.78 -12.49 0.64
CA TYR A 80 -0.34 -13.35 1.00
C TYR A 80 -1.24 -13.65 -0.20
N PRO A 81 -1.14 -14.85 -0.80
CA PRO A 81 -1.96 -15.21 -1.98
C PRO A 81 -3.45 -15.41 -1.64
N ASP A 82 -3.80 -15.55 -0.38
CA ASP A 82 -5.17 -15.69 0.12
C ASP A 82 -5.90 -14.35 0.32
N ILE A 83 -5.23 -13.21 0.11
CA ILE A 83 -5.91 -11.93 -0.10
C ILE A 83 -6.57 -11.96 -1.47
N THR A 84 -7.90 -11.87 -1.50
CA THR A 84 -8.68 -12.06 -2.73
C THR A 84 -8.81 -10.80 -3.57
N ALA A 85 -8.66 -9.61 -2.98
CA ALA A 85 -8.65 -8.32 -3.67
C ALA A 85 -7.86 -7.28 -2.88
N ALA A 86 -7.32 -6.25 -3.56
CA ALA A 86 -6.61 -5.17 -2.88
C ALA A 86 -6.90 -3.80 -3.52
N ALA A 87 -6.79 -2.72 -2.71
CA ALA A 87 -6.86 -1.36 -3.21
C ALA A 87 -5.75 -0.50 -2.59
N SER A 88 -4.77 -0.10 -3.40
CA SER A 88 -3.67 0.77 -3.00
C SER A 88 -3.91 2.20 -3.48
N LEU A 89 -4.04 3.13 -2.53
CA LEU A 89 -4.27 4.55 -2.81
C LEU A 89 -2.98 5.32 -2.53
N MET A 90 -2.45 6.02 -3.53
CA MET A 90 -1.19 6.78 -3.48
C MET A 90 -0.06 6.02 -2.74
N GLY A 91 0.02 4.70 -2.98
CA GLY A 91 1.08 3.84 -2.49
C GLY A 91 2.25 3.74 -3.45
N ASN A 92 3.18 2.85 -3.15
CA ASN A 92 4.32 2.56 -4.03
C ASN A 92 4.63 1.06 -4.02
N ALA A 93 4.79 0.48 -5.23
CA ALA A 93 5.03 -0.95 -5.41
C ALA A 93 6.51 -1.36 -5.27
N ASP A 94 7.44 -0.40 -5.27
CA ASP A 94 8.89 -0.63 -5.16
C ASP A 94 9.48 0.17 -3.98
N PRO A 95 9.45 -0.38 -2.77
CA PRO A 95 9.98 0.26 -1.57
C PRO A 95 11.42 0.77 -1.69
N ALA A 96 12.30 0.04 -2.36
CA ALA A 96 13.70 0.43 -2.50
C ALA A 96 13.85 1.68 -3.40
N ARG A 97 13.12 1.73 -4.53
CA ARG A 97 13.10 2.92 -5.40
C ARG A 97 12.46 4.12 -4.71
N PHE A 98 11.37 3.89 -3.97
CA PHE A 98 10.73 4.96 -3.20
C PHE A 98 11.66 5.50 -2.12
N ALA A 99 12.30 4.64 -1.32
CA ALA A 99 13.27 5.06 -0.33
C ALA A 99 14.40 5.89 -0.93
N LYS A 100 14.95 5.46 -2.07
CA LYS A 100 15.98 6.22 -2.78
C LYS A 100 15.47 7.57 -3.30
N TRP A 101 14.24 7.62 -3.81
CA TRP A 101 13.62 8.86 -4.26
C TRP A 101 13.47 9.88 -3.12
N THR A 102 13.21 9.43 -1.88
CA THR A 102 13.04 10.35 -0.73
C THR A 102 14.27 11.21 -0.47
N ILE A 103 15.48 10.76 -0.83
CA ILE A 103 16.74 11.50 -0.64
C ILE A 103 16.73 12.85 -1.33
N SER A 104 16.11 12.94 -2.53
CA SER A 104 16.01 14.16 -3.33
C SER A 104 14.63 14.83 -3.27
N SER A 105 13.77 14.42 -2.35
CA SER A 105 12.39 14.87 -2.25
C SER A 105 12.16 15.85 -1.10
N VAL A 106 10.90 16.25 -0.94
CA VAL A 106 10.43 17.09 0.17
C VAL A 106 10.71 16.50 1.56
N TRP A 107 10.91 15.16 1.64
CA TRP A 107 11.22 14.47 2.90
C TRP A 107 12.59 14.84 3.49
N MET A 108 13.54 15.23 2.63
CA MET A 108 14.90 15.61 3.02
C MET A 108 15.14 17.11 2.93
N THR A 109 14.08 17.93 2.87
CA THR A 109 14.20 19.39 2.84
C THR A 109 14.97 19.89 4.06
N GLY A 110 16.10 20.56 3.83
CA GLY A 110 16.98 21.08 4.89
C GLY A 110 17.96 20.05 5.48
N ALA A 111 18.00 18.83 4.97
CA ALA A 111 19.01 17.84 5.36
C ALA A 111 20.40 18.23 4.83
N THR A 112 21.42 17.86 5.59
CA THR A 112 22.82 18.01 5.16
C THR A 112 23.20 16.90 4.19
N GLN A 113 24.28 17.10 3.41
CA GLN A 113 24.81 16.05 2.53
C GLN A 113 25.16 14.78 3.32
N GLU A 114 25.75 14.92 4.51
CA GLU A 114 26.09 13.79 5.38
C GLU A 114 24.83 12.97 5.77
N GLN A 115 23.70 13.65 6.04
CA GLN A 115 22.44 12.98 6.34
C GLN A 115 21.87 12.24 5.10
N CYS A 116 22.00 12.82 3.92
CA CYS A 116 21.60 12.17 2.67
C CYS A 116 22.47 10.93 2.40
N ASP A 117 23.78 11.04 2.53
CA ASP A 117 24.73 9.94 2.34
C ASP A 117 24.48 8.80 3.34
N ALA A 118 24.20 9.14 4.61
CA ALA A 118 23.87 8.16 5.64
C ALA A 118 22.57 7.42 5.32
N LEU A 119 21.54 8.13 4.84
CA LEU A 119 20.27 7.51 4.41
C LEU A 119 20.49 6.61 3.20
N GLU A 120 21.28 7.04 2.21
CA GLU A 120 21.59 6.21 1.03
C GLU A 120 22.30 4.91 1.43
N ALA A 121 23.27 4.99 2.33
CA ALA A 121 23.98 3.82 2.85
C ALA A 121 23.04 2.86 3.63
N GLU A 122 22.10 3.41 4.41
CA GLU A 122 21.10 2.62 5.13
C GLU A 122 20.11 1.93 4.16
N ILE A 123 19.67 2.62 3.11
CA ILE A 123 18.81 2.04 2.08
C ILE A 123 19.52 0.88 1.37
N GLU A 124 20.78 1.06 0.99
CA GLU A 124 21.55 0.00 0.31
C GLU A 124 21.76 -1.21 1.22
N LYS A 125 22.07 -0.99 2.50
CA LYS A 125 22.19 -2.04 3.51
C LYS A 125 20.91 -2.85 3.68
N ASN A 126 19.74 -2.20 3.60
CA ASN A 126 18.43 -2.83 3.77
C ASN A 126 17.77 -3.22 2.44
N LYS A 127 18.46 -3.08 1.32
CA LYS A 127 17.87 -3.27 -0.01
C LYS A 127 17.19 -4.64 -0.18
N ALA A 128 17.83 -5.71 0.25
CA ALA A 128 17.25 -7.06 0.17
C ALA A 128 15.94 -7.20 0.96
N PHE A 129 15.85 -6.53 2.12
CA PHE A 129 14.63 -6.47 2.92
C PHE A 129 13.52 -5.67 2.22
N LEU A 130 13.86 -4.52 1.63
CA LEU A 130 12.91 -3.70 0.87
C LEU A 130 12.43 -4.43 -0.40
N ASP A 131 13.33 -5.08 -1.13
CA ASP A 131 13.01 -5.88 -2.32
C ASP A 131 12.09 -7.07 -1.99
N ALA A 132 12.24 -7.70 -0.83
CA ALA A 132 11.38 -8.80 -0.41
C ALA A 132 9.91 -8.39 -0.22
N MET A 133 9.65 -7.12 0.13
CA MET A 133 8.30 -6.56 0.28
C MET A 133 7.73 -6.01 -1.04
N ALA A 134 8.58 -5.83 -2.06
CA ALA A 134 8.24 -5.12 -3.28
C ALA A 134 7.32 -5.94 -4.21
N GLN A 135 6.09 -5.48 -4.45
CA GLN A 135 5.23 -6.05 -5.50
C GLN A 135 5.88 -5.91 -6.89
N ALA A 136 6.63 -4.83 -7.12
CA ALA A 136 7.32 -4.58 -8.38
C ALA A 136 8.43 -5.60 -8.70
N LYS A 137 8.98 -6.31 -7.70
CA LYS A 137 9.96 -7.38 -7.89
C LYS A 137 9.31 -8.74 -8.17
N HIS A 138 8.05 -8.89 -7.83
CA HIS A 138 7.28 -10.11 -7.98
C HIS A 138 5.88 -9.80 -8.55
N PRO A 139 5.78 -9.13 -9.72
CA PRO A 139 4.50 -8.70 -10.25
C PRO A 139 3.58 -9.87 -10.62
N GLU A 140 4.15 -11.03 -10.97
CA GLU A 140 3.41 -12.27 -11.25
C GLU A 140 2.58 -12.77 -10.06
N ARG A 141 2.94 -12.37 -8.83
CA ARG A 141 2.17 -12.71 -7.62
C ARG A 141 0.81 -12.03 -7.53
N ILE A 142 0.54 -11.04 -8.39
CA ILE A 142 -0.82 -10.51 -8.58
C ILE A 142 -1.76 -11.65 -8.98
N ASN A 143 -1.29 -12.54 -9.84
CA ASN A 143 -1.94 -13.81 -10.19
C ASN A 143 -3.42 -13.66 -10.61
N GLY A 144 -3.74 -12.62 -11.35
CA GLY A 144 -5.09 -12.33 -11.81
C GLY A 144 -6.07 -11.85 -10.73
N ARG A 145 -5.62 -11.65 -9.51
CA ARG A 145 -6.46 -11.10 -8.43
C ARG A 145 -6.81 -9.64 -8.71
N PRO A 146 -8.03 -9.17 -8.38
CA PRO A 146 -8.41 -7.78 -8.50
C PRO A 146 -7.52 -6.85 -7.68
N LEU A 147 -7.00 -5.81 -8.33
CA LEU A 147 -6.15 -4.80 -7.70
C LEU A 147 -6.55 -3.40 -8.21
N TYR A 148 -7.08 -2.58 -7.32
CA TYR A 148 -7.43 -1.19 -7.60
C TYR A 148 -6.25 -0.28 -7.22
N LEU A 149 -5.80 0.53 -8.17
CA LEU A 149 -4.71 1.49 -7.98
C LEU A 149 -5.21 2.90 -8.23
N TRP A 150 -4.96 3.80 -7.29
CA TRP A 150 -5.27 5.22 -7.47
C TRP A 150 -4.09 6.10 -7.05
N HIS A 151 -3.85 7.18 -7.82
CA HIS A 151 -2.85 8.18 -7.49
C HIS A 151 -3.25 9.59 -7.97
N GLY A 152 -2.86 10.62 -7.21
CA GLY A 152 -2.92 12.01 -7.64
C GLY A 152 -1.68 12.38 -8.48
N THR A 153 -1.88 13.04 -9.62
CA THR A 153 -0.77 13.26 -10.57
C THR A 153 0.27 14.30 -10.15
N THR A 154 0.03 15.04 -9.07
CA THR A 154 0.97 16.04 -8.51
C THR A 154 1.38 15.70 -7.08
N ASP A 155 1.39 14.40 -6.75
CA ASP A 155 1.79 13.92 -5.43
C ASP A 155 3.29 14.13 -5.20
N ASP A 156 3.64 14.97 -4.22
CA ASP A 156 5.02 15.33 -3.85
C ASP A 156 5.55 14.53 -2.64
N LYS A 157 4.75 13.60 -2.09
CA LYS A 157 5.10 12.78 -0.93
C LYS A 157 5.39 11.32 -1.30
N VAL A 158 4.57 10.76 -2.19
CA VAL A 158 4.80 9.45 -2.80
C VAL A 158 4.75 9.65 -4.32
N PRO A 159 5.85 9.40 -5.05
CA PRO A 159 5.95 9.81 -6.44
C PRO A 159 4.97 9.04 -7.33
N TYR A 160 4.06 9.81 -7.96
CA TYR A 160 3.10 9.30 -8.94
C TYR A 160 3.79 8.49 -10.05
N GLU A 161 4.91 9.03 -10.57
CA GLU A 161 5.64 8.47 -11.70
C GLU A 161 6.09 7.02 -11.45
N LEU A 162 6.60 6.73 -10.25
CA LEU A 162 7.06 5.37 -9.92
C LEU A 162 5.90 4.37 -9.88
N ASN A 163 4.74 4.80 -9.38
CA ASN A 163 3.56 3.94 -9.31
C ASN A 163 2.91 3.77 -10.69
N LYS A 164 2.89 4.84 -11.50
CA LYS A 164 2.43 4.80 -12.90
C LYS A 164 3.31 3.89 -13.75
N GLU A 165 4.64 4.03 -13.63
CA GLU A 165 5.60 3.17 -14.32
C GLU A 165 5.38 1.69 -13.99
N PHE A 166 5.17 1.37 -12.71
CA PHE A 166 4.83 0.01 -12.32
C PHE A 166 3.57 -0.50 -13.04
N TYR A 167 2.49 0.28 -13.04
CA TYR A 167 1.26 -0.09 -13.76
C TYR A 167 1.51 -0.30 -15.25
N GLU A 168 2.20 0.64 -15.92
CA GLU A 168 2.50 0.55 -17.36
C GLU A 168 3.33 -0.70 -17.70
N THR A 169 4.19 -1.13 -16.77
CA THR A 169 5.00 -2.35 -16.96
C THR A 169 4.16 -3.63 -16.94
N ILE A 170 3.05 -3.64 -16.18
CA ILE A 170 2.28 -4.87 -15.94
C ILE A 170 0.94 -4.93 -16.68
N LYS A 171 0.39 -3.81 -17.14
CA LYS A 171 -1.02 -3.69 -17.61
C LYS A 171 -1.42 -4.68 -18.70
N ASP A 172 -0.48 -5.08 -19.55
CA ASP A 172 -0.73 -6.00 -20.67
C ASP A 172 -0.39 -7.46 -20.33
N GLU A 173 0.04 -7.73 -19.08
CA GLU A 173 0.42 -9.05 -18.64
C GLU A 173 -0.80 -9.88 -18.18
N PRO A 174 -0.85 -11.19 -18.51
CA PRO A 174 -1.99 -12.02 -18.14
C PRO A 174 -2.30 -12.07 -16.64
N TYR A 175 -1.27 -11.96 -15.79
CA TYR A 175 -1.44 -11.94 -14.34
C TYR A 175 -2.04 -10.62 -13.82
N ALA A 176 -2.03 -9.55 -14.62
CA ALA A 176 -2.55 -8.24 -14.26
C ALA A 176 -3.92 -7.91 -14.90
N LYS A 177 -4.59 -8.89 -15.52
CA LYS A 177 -5.86 -8.70 -16.27
C LYS A 177 -6.99 -8.04 -15.48
N ASN A 178 -6.93 -8.06 -14.15
CA ASN A 178 -7.91 -7.47 -13.24
C ASN A 178 -7.30 -6.31 -12.43
N VAL A 179 -6.22 -5.69 -12.92
CA VAL A 179 -5.65 -4.47 -12.33
C VAL A 179 -6.32 -3.26 -12.96
N GLU A 180 -6.84 -2.38 -12.12
CA GLU A 180 -7.47 -1.12 -12.53
C GLU A 180 -6.58 0.04 -12.11
N TRP A 181 -6.28 0.95 -13.05
CA TRP A 181 -5.55 2.19 -12.77
C TRP A 181 -6.49 3.39 -12.84
N HIS A 182 -6.46 4.19 -11.79
CA HIS A 182 -7.19 5.45 -11.67
C HIS A 182 -6.26 6.57 -11.25
N GLU A 183 -6.47 7.76 -11.79
CA GLU A 183 -5.68 8.94 -11.43
C GLU A 183 -6.56 10.19 -11.40
N THR A 184 -6.16 11.16 -10.59
CA THR A 184 -6.82 12.47 -10.56
C THR A 184 -5.82 13.55 -10.96
N PRO A 185 -6.01 14.19 -12.13
CA PRO A 185 -5.13 15.24 -12.61
C PRO A 185 -5.07 16.43 -11.64
N GLY A 186 -3.84 16.91 -11.35
CA GLY A 186 -3.61 18.04 -10.46
C GLY A 186 -3.83 17.75 -8.97
N GLN A 187 -4.18 16.53 -8.59
CA GLN A 187 -4.35 16.14 -7.20
C GLN A 187 -2.98 15.84 -6.57
N GLY A 188 -2.71 16.43 -5.42
CA GLY A 188 -1.55 16.12 -4.57
C GLY A 188 -1.80 14.94 -3.63
N HIS A 189 -1.04 14.89 -2.53
CA HIS A 189 -1.09 13.80 -1.54
C HIS A 189 -2.33 13.84 -0.64
N ILE A 190 -3.51 13.85 -1.23
CA ILE A 190 -4.83 13.84 -0.56
C ILE A 190 -5.79 13.00 -1.40
N VAL A 191 -6.45 12.02 -0.79
CA VAL A 191 -7.46 11.19 -1.45
C VAL A 191 -8.81 11.91 -1.45
N PRO A 192 -9.39 12.26 -2.62
CA PRO A 192 -10.74 12.80 -2.71
C PRO A 192 -11.79 11.81 -2.17
N HIS A 193 -12.89 12.32 -1.62
CA HIS A 193 -13.95 11.47 -1.08
C HIS A 193 -14.52 10.48 -2.11
N GLN A 194 -14.68 10.92 -3.35
CA GLN A 194 -15.16 10.06 -4.45
C GLN A 194 -14.31 8.79 -4.61
N VAL A 195 -13.00 8.88 -4.43
CA VAL A 195 -12.12 7.70 -4.53
C VAL A 195 -12.42 6.66 -3.45
N PHE A 196 -12.85 7.07 -2.25
CA PHE A 196 -13.28 6.13 -1.23
C PHE A 196 -14.60 5.42 -1.59
N GLU A 197 -15.50 6.13 -2.27
CA GLU A 197 -16.73 5.53 -2.82
C GLU A 197 -16.39 4.54 -3.93
N ASP A 198 -15.52 4.92 -4.87
CA ASP A 198 -15.07 4.07 -5.97
C ASP A 198 -14.40 2.78 -5.48
N VAL A 199 -13.53 2.89 -4.45
CA VAL A 199 -12.91 1.72 -3.79
C VAL A 199 -13.94 0.82 -3.14
N ALA A 200 -14.95 1.40 -2.49
CA ALA A 200 -16.00 0.60 -1.86
C ALA A 200 -16.88 -0.09 -2.91
N ASP A 201 -17.17 0.57 -4.05
CA ASP A 201 -17.84 -0.05 -5.20
C ASP A 201 -17.01 -1.15 -5.85
N PHE A 202 -15.68 -0.94 -5.96
CA PHE A 202 -14.76 -1.97 -6.41
C PHE A 202 -14.85 -3.22 -5.52
N PHE A 203 -14.71 -3.09 -4.21
CA PHE A 203 -14.81 -4.24 -3.31
C PHE A 203 -16.21 -4.88 -3.34
N GLN A 204 -17.28 -4.09 -3.44
CA GLN A 204 -18.64 -4.64 -3.56
C GLN A 204 -18.76 -5.49 -4.82
N ARG A 205 -18.24 -5.02 -5.96
CA ARG A 205 -18.28 -5.73 -7.24
C ARG A 205 -17.47 -7.04 -7.20
N VAL A 206 -16.28 -7.02 -6.62
CA VAL A 206 -15.39 -8.20 -6.60
C VAL A 206 -15.73 -9.22 -5.53
N PHE A 207 -16.56 -8.86 -4.55
CA PHE A 207 -17.02 -9.75 -3.49
C PHE A 207 -18.46 -10.27 -3.70
N GLN A 208 -19.12 -9.90 -4.79
CA GLN A 208 -20.39 -10.49 -5.19
C GLN A 208 -20.19 -11.90 -5.72
#